data_1e2c820b66867065e5133d603bf485b2
#
_entry.id   1e2c820b66867065e5133d603bf485b2
#
_cell.length_a   1.000
_cell.length_b   1.000
_cell.length_c   1.000
_cell.angle_alpha   90.00
_cell.angle_beta   90.00
_cell.angle_gamma   90.00
#
_symmetry.space_group_name_H-M   'P 1'
#
loop_
_entity.id
_entity.type
_entity.pdbx_description
1 polymer ?
#
loop_
_entity_poly.entity_id
_entity_poly.type
_entity_poly.pdbx_seq_one_letter_code
_entity_poly.pdbx_strand_id
1 'polypeptide(L)'
;MKKIISGSLAVALVALCGCTNITEHNSMDQEYIDLIKNWKNPKELAEMPSMNWESKSNYKIVYASEKLVSYKIFSWSYSGGAHGMPDTKVGTVRNGKILKLADLPENIKTLWQQALKSHPEFKTIKEYSDFSGEVPEITENFYLDDKGVHFIYQPYEIAPFVTGTIDIFVPCKFE
;
A
#
# COMPACT_ATOMS: atom_id res chain seq x y z
N MET A 1 -21.90 2.78 29.75
CA MET A 1 -21.26 4.09 29.62
C MET A 1 -20.19 3.99 28.56
N LYS A 2 -20.48 4.40 27.32
CA LYS A 2 -19.50 4.43 26.21
C LYS A 2 -18.63 5.67 26.41
N LYS A 3 -17.37 5.47 26.82
CA LYS A 3 -16.37 6.54 26.78
C LYS A 3 -15.96 6.76 25.34
N ILE A 4 -16.36 7.88 24.78
CA ILE A 4 -15.90 8.40 23.50
C ILE A 4 -14.42 8.77 23.67
N ILE A 5 -13.52 7.92 23.16
CA ILE A 5 -12.11 8.26 23.00
C ILE A 5 -11.97 8.94 21.62
N SER A 6 -12.58 10.10 21.46
CA SER A 6 -12.61 10.82 20.18
C SER A 6 -11.70 12.04 20.13
N GLY A 7 -10.90 12.29 21.19
CA GLY A 7 -10.24 13.59 21.32
C GLY A 7 -8.72 13.62 21.10
N SER A 8 -8.01 12.51 21.18
CA SER A 8 -6.54 12.58 21.33
C SER A 8 -5.74 12.26 20.06
N LEU A 9 -6.28 11.47 19.13
CA LEU A 9 -5.53 11.04 17.95
C LEU A 9 -5.55 12.08 16.81
N ALA A 10 -6.68 12.75 16.61
CA ALA A 10 -6.81 13.79 15.59
C ALA A 10 -5.97 15.04 15.90
N VAL A 11 -5.76 15.35 17.19
CA VAL A 11 -5.03 16.55 17.62
C VAL A 11 -3.51 16.40 17.45
N ALA A 12 -2.95 15.20 17.57
CA ALA A 12 -1.50 15.00 17.42
C ALA A 12 -1.02 15.13 15.96
N LEU A 13 -1.87 14.80 14.97
CA LEU A 13 -1.52 14.95 13.56
C LEU A 13 -1.82 16.36 12.98
N VAL A 14 -2.71 17.14 13.59
CA VAL A 14 -3.08 18.49 13.12
C VAL A 14 -2.03 19.55 13.45
N ALA A 15 -1.11 19.30 14.39
CA ALA A 15 -0.12 20.28 14.83
C ALA A 15 1.09 20.47 13.88
N LEU A 16 1.18 19.70 12.77
CA LEU A 16 2.33 19.75 11.84
C LEU A 16 2.02 20.47 10.52
N CYS A 17 1.03 21.33 10.46
CA CYS A 17 0.61 22.04 9.25
C CYS A 17 1.53 23.23 8.95
N GLY A 18 2.61 23.00 8.22
CA GLY A 18 3.47 24.04 7.65
C GLY A 18 4.43 23.46 6.63
N CYS A 19 4.30 23.87 5.37
CA CYS A 19 5.20 23.68 4.21
C CYS A 19 6.03 22.40 4.19
N THR A 20 5.48 21.32 3.63
CA THR A 20 6.09 19.99 3.65
C THR A 20 7.11 19.77 2.53
N ASN A 21 8.37 19.58 2.91
CA ASN A 21 9.43 18.99 2.09
C ASN A 21 9.23 17.45 2.00
N ILE A 22 9.84 16.81 0.99
CA ILE A 22 9.80 15.34 0.79
C ILE A 22 10.20 14.55 2.06
N THR A 23 11.07 15.11 2.90
CA THR A 23 11.51 14.54 4.18
C THR A 23 10.39 14.46 5.22
N GLU A 24 9.47 15.44 5.27
CA GLU A 24 8.33 15.44 6.19
C GLU A 24 7.26 14.43 5.80
N HIS A 25 7.07 14.21 4.50
CA HIS A 25 6.15 13.17 3.99
C HIS A 25 6.59 11.76 4.42
N ASN A 26 7.89 11.46 4.31
CA ASN A 26 8.44 10.18 4.77
C ASN A 26 8.30 9.99 6.29
N SER A 27 8.36 11.07 7.08
CA SER A 27 8.16 10.98 8.53
C SER A 27 6.70 10.64 8.88
N MET A 28 5.73 11.21 8.17
CA MET A 28 4.30 10.93 8.38
C MET A 28 3.90 9.53 7.97
N ASP A 29 4.44 9.01 6.87
CA ASP A 29 4.26 7.62 6.47
C ASP A 29 4.75 6.68 7.58
N GLN A 30 5.92 6.97 8.14
CA GLN A 30 6.51 6.16 9.22
C GLN A 30 5.69 6.25 10.51
N GLU A 31 5.21 7.44 10.89
CA GLU A 31 4.33 7.63 12.05
C GLU A 31 3.03 6.83 11.92
N TYR A 32 2.41 6.84 10.73
CA TYR A 32 1.20 6.06 10.46
C TYR A 32 1.45 4.55 10.55
N ILE A 33 2.56 4.08 10.00
CA ILE A 33 2.95 2.67 10.07
C ILE A 33 3.24 2.28 11.53
N ASP A 34 3.92 3.13 12.30
CA ASP A 34 4.24 2.86 13.70
C ASP A 34 2.98 2.89 14.59
N LEU A 35 2.01 3.74 14.27
CA LEU A 35 0.69 3.70 14.89
C LEU A 35 0.04 2.32 14.71
N ILE A 36 0.02 1.81 13.47
CA ILE A 36 -0.57 0.49 13.17
C ILE A 36 0.16 -0.63 13.91
N LYS A 37 1.50 -0.62 13.93
CA LYS A 37 2.31 -1.63 14.62
C LYS A 37 2.03 -1.71 16.12
N ASN A 38 1.77 -0.57 16.75
CA ASN A 38 1.59 -0.45 18.20
C ASN A 38 0.13 -0.47 18.66
N TRP A 39 -0.83 -0.61 17.74
CA TRP A 39 -2.25 -0.61 18.06
C TRP A 39 -2.65 -1.89 18.79
N LYS A 40 -3.39 -1.75 19.90
CA LYS A 40 -3.74 -2.89 20.77
C LYS A 40 -4.93 -3.70 20.26
N ASN A 41 -5.82 -3.10 19.48
CA ASN A 41 -7.00 -3.76 18.94
C ASN A 41 -7.11 -3.53 17.42
N PRO A 42 -6.55 -4.41 16.59
CA PRO A 42 -6.53 -4.26 15.14
C PRO A 42 -7.91 -4.06 14.50
N LYS A 43 -8.97 -4.64 15.07
CA LYS A 43 -10.33 -4.50 14.52
C LYS A 43 -10.85 -3.05 14.58
N GLU A 44 -10.43 -2.26 15.56
CA GLU A 44 -10.83 -0.85 15.65
C GLU A 44 -10.23 -0.01 14.53
N LEU A 45 -9.09 -0.43 13.96
CA LEU A 45 -8.46 0.26 12.85
C LEU A 45 -9.29 0.16 11.56
N ALA A 46 -10.05 -0.92 11.37
CA ALA A 46 -10.91 -1.09 10.19
C ALA A 46 -12.07 -0.07 10.17
N GLU A 47 -12.47 0.44 11.35
CA GLU A 47 -13.54 1.43 11.49
C GLU A 47 -13.02 2.88 11.38
N MET A 48 -11.70 3.08 11.29
CA MET A 48 -11.14 4.42 11.17
C MET A 48 -11.47 5.02 9.79
N PRO A 49 -11.96 6.27 9.75
CA PRO A 49 -12.17 6.96 8.48
C PRO A 49 -10.82 7.14 7.76
N SER A 50 -10.86 7.16 6.44
CA SER A 50 -9.68 7.53 5.64
C SER A 50 -9.19 8.91 6.06
N MET A 51 -7.91 9.04 6.37
CA MET A 51 -7.30 10.32 6.65
C MET A 51 -6.83 10.93 5.34
N ASN A 52 -7.43 12.07 4.97
CA ASN A 52 -6.99 12.88 3.83
C ASN A 52 -6.12 14.01 4.35
N TRP A 53 -4.91 14.10 3.87
CA TRP A 53 -4.01 15.20 4.21
C TRP A 53 -3.91 16.16 3.03
N GLU A 54 -4.36 17.38 3.23
CA GLU A 54 -4.32 18.53 2.31
C GLU A 54 -3.90 18.19 0.87
N SER A 55 -4.79 17.55 0.12
CA SER A 55 -4.70 17.30 -1.33
C SER A 55 -3.62 16.35 -1.86
N LYS A 56 -2.70 15.82 -1.04
CA LYS A 56 -1.56 15.05 -1.57
C LYS A 56 -1.42 13.63 -1.07
N SER A 57 -1.99 13.29 0.08
CA SER A 57 -1.87 11.94 0.66
C SER A 57 -3.17 11.45 1.26
N ASN A 58 -3.43 10.17 1.06
CA ASN A 58 -4.57 9.47 1.65
C ASN A 58 -4.08 8.20 2.33
N TYR A 59 -4.41 8.04 3.61
CA TYR A 59 -4.04 6.91 4.46
C TYR A 59 -5.28 6.07 4.75
N LYS A 60 -5.23 4.79 4.46
CA LYS A 60 -6.39 3.90 4.60
C LYS A 60 -5.99 2.53 5.13
N ILE A 61 -6.76 1.99 6.09
CA ILE A 61 -6.76 0.57 6.41
C ILE A 61 -7.60 -0.16 5.35
N VAL A 62 -7.01 -1.13 4.65
CA VAL A 62 -7.68 -1.88 3.59
C VAL A 62 -8.16 -3.24 4.06
N TYR A 63 -7.53 -3.79 5.11
CA TYR A 63 -7.97 -5.01 5.77
C TYR A 63 -7.51 -5.02 7.23
N ALA A 64 -8.33 -5.55 8.15
CA ALA A 64 -7.94 -5.78 9.53
C ALA A 64 -8.60 -7.04 10.10
N SER A 65 -7.82 -7.84 10.81
CA SER A 65 -8.23 -9.02 11.56
C SER A 65 -7.61 -9.00 12.96
N GLU A 66 -7.81 -10.06 13.73
CA GLU A 66 -7.17 -10.18 15.05
C GLU A 66 -5.64 -10.28 14.97
N LYS A 67 -5.11 -10.79 13.87
CA LYS A 67 -3.68 -11.13 13.71
C LYS A 67 -2.93 -10.18 12.81
N LEU A 68 -3.60 -9.49 11.88
CA LEU A 68 -2.93 -8.65 10.89
C LEU A 68 -3.76 -7.44 10.48
N VAL A 69 -3.06 -6.38 10.11
CA VAL A 69 -3.63 -5.14 9.58
C VAL A 69 -2.89 -4.77 8.30
N SER A 70 -3.65 -4.54 7.23
CA SER A 70 -3.11 -4.10 5.96
C SER A 70 -3.50 -2.65 5.69
N TYR A 71 -2.53 -1.88 5.23
CA TYR A 71 -2.68 -0.45 4.97
C TYR A 71 -2.32 -0.09 3.53
N LYS A 72 -2.88 1.03 3.08
CA LYS A 72 -2.56 1.69 1.82
C LYS A 72 -2.34 3.18 2.07
N ILE A 73 -1.23 3.69 1.57
CA ILE A 73 -0.89 5.11 1.55
C ILE A 73 -0.83 5.52 0.09
N PHE A 74 -1.72 6.39 -0.32
CA PHE A 74 -1.70 6.99 -1.64
C PHE A 74 -1.13 8.40 -1.53
N SER A 75 -0.19 8.76 -2.37
CA SER A 75 0.32 10.10 -2.49
C SER A 75 0.36 10.55 -3.96
N TRP A 76 0.37 11.86 -4.16
CA TRP A 76 0.51 12.45 -5.48
C TRP A 76 1.48 13.63 -5.39
N SER A 77 2.42 13.71 -6.32
CA SER A 77 3.38 14.79 -6.39
C SER A 77 3.46 15.37 -7.80
N TYR A 78 3.75 16.67 -7.87
CA TYR A 78 4.01 17.35 -9.13
C TYR A 78 5.28 18.18 -9.00
N SER A 79 6.29 17.80 -9.76
CA SER A 79 7.59 18.49 -9.79
C SER A 79 7.87 19.21 -11.13
N GLY A 80 6.82 19.41 -11.93
CA GLY A 80 6.91 19.94 -13.30
C GLY A 80 6.79 18.83 -14.35
N GLY A 81 6.57 19.23 -15.61
CA GLY A 81 6.39 18.29 -16.71
C GLY A 81 4.92 18.13 -17.15
N ALA A 82 4.63 17.06 -17.90
CA ALA A 82 3.33 16.86 -18.54
C ALA A 82 2.23 16.43 -17.55
N HIS A 83 2.57 15.75 -16.45
CA HIS A 83 1.63 15.25 -15.45
C HIS A 83 2.30 15.06 -14.08
N GLY A 84 1.49 14.95 -13.03
CA GLY A 84 1.97 14.54 -11.71
C GLY A 84 2.18 13.03 -11.62
N MET A 85 2.87 12.60 -10.55
CA MET A 85 3.18 11.20 -10.27
C MET A 85 2.39 10.73 -9.06
N PRO A 86 1.45 9.77 -9.24
CA PRO A 86 0.88 9.04 -8.13
C PRO A 86 1.90 8.05 -7.58
N ASP A 87 1.88 7.84 -6.27
CA ASP A 87 2.60 6.77 -5.58
C ASP A 87 1.65 6.04 -4.63
N THR A 88 1.73 4.72 -4.61
CA THR A 88 0.90 3.88 -3.75
C THR A 88 1.79 2.94 -2.96
N LYS A 89 2.00 3.24 -1.69
CA LYS A 89 2.68 2.35 -0.73
C LYS A 89 1.64 1.49 -0.03
N VAL A 90 1.92 0.20 0.08
CA VAL A 90 1.08 -0.73 0.82
C VAL A 90 1.93 -1.60 1.74
N GLY A 91 1.29 -2.22 2.71
CA GLY A 91 1.96 -3.19 3.56
C GLY A 91 0.99 -3.88 4.50
N THR A 92 1.47 -4.94 5.13
CA THR A 92 0.74 -5.68 6.16
C THR A 92 1.57 -5.77 7.42
N VAL A 93 0.98 -5.42 8.54
CA VAL A 93 1.56 -5.61 9.87
C VAL A 93 0.96 -6.86 10.50
N ARG A 94 1.80 -7.78 10.96
CA ARG A 94 1.45 -8.99 11.72
C ARG A 94 2.28 -9.00 13.00
N ASN A 95 1.62 -9.05 14.15
CA ASN A 95 2.30 -9.05 15.46
C ASN A 95 3.31 -7.90 15.63
N GLY A 96 2.94 -6.68 15.23
CA GLY A 96 3.77 -5.48 15.33
C GLY A 96 4.92 -5.40 14.34
N LYS A 97 5.04 -6.33 13.38
CA LYS A 97 6.09 -6.32 12.34
C LYS A 97 5.48 -6.22 10.95
N ILE A 98 6.13 -5.44 10.07
CA ILE A 98 5.77 -5.42 8.64
C ILE A 98 6.24 -6.73 8.02
N LEU A 99 5.34 -7.39 7.29
CA LEU A 99 5.66 -8.58 6.51
C LEU A 99 6.53 -8.20 5.30
N LYS A 100 7.44 -9.11 4.96
CA LYS A 100 8.30 -9.06 3.77
C LYS A 100 8.00 -10.24 2.86
N LEU A 101 8.49 -10.22 1.63
CA LEU A 101 8.33 -11.35 0.69
C LEU A 101 8.81 -12.68 1.29
N ALA A 102 9.87 -12.66 2.10
CA ALA A 102 10.40 -13.84 2.77
C ALA A 102 9.44 -14.44 3.82
N ASP A 103 8.43 -13.69 4.27
CA ASP A 103 7.42 -14.16 5.23
C ASP A 103 6.20 -14.81 4.51
N LEU A 104 6.16 -14.74 3.17
CA LEU A 104 5.13 -15.36 2.34
C LEU A 104 5.47 -16.82 2.01
N PRO A 105 4.50 -17.64 1.55
CA PRO A 105 4.76 -19.03 1.17
C PRO A 105 5.86 -19.16 0.10
N GLU A 106 6.68 -20.21 0.18
CA GLU A 106 7.81 -20.45 -0.75
C GLU A 106 7.40 -20.45 -2.23
N ASN A 107 6.18 -20.89 -2.55
CA ASN A 107 5.65 -20.91 -3.89
C ASN A 107 5.05 -19.59 -4.37
N ILE A 108 5.10 -18.52 -3.58
CA ILE A 108 4.43 -17.23 -3.88
C ILE A 108 4.89 -16.67 -5.23
N LYS A 109 6.17 -16.80 -5.58
CA LYS A 109 6.71 -16.32 -6.86
C LYS A 109 6.07 -17.06 -8.05
N THR A 110 5.87 -18.37 -7.93
CA THR A 110 5.21 -19.18 -8.97
C THR A 110 3.75 -18.79 -9.14
N LEU A 111 3.03 -18.61 -8.02
CA LEU A 111 1.63 -18.18 -8.02
C LEU A 111 1.50 -16.77 -8.61
N TRP A 112 2.40 -15.85 -8.25
CA TRP A 112 2.45 -14.50 -8.80
C TRP A 112 2.67 -14.54 -10.34
N GLN A 113 3.58 -15.36 -10.86
CA GLN A 113 3.80 -15.51 -12.30
C GLN A 113 2.55 -16.00 -13.02
N GLN A 114 1.78 -16.90 -12.41
CA GLN A 114 0.50 -17.38 -12.97
C GLN A 114 -0.55 -16.26 -12.95
N ALA A 115 -0.66 -15.52 -11.85
CA ALA A 115 -1.56 -14.39 -11.71
C ALA A 115 -1.23 -13.28 -12.71
N LEU A 116 0.05 -12.95 -12.89
CA LEU A 116 0.52 -11.98 -13.89
C LEU A 116 0.07 -12.38 -15.30
N LYS A 117 0.28 -13.64 -15.70
CA LYS A 117 -0.12 -14.15 -17.02
C LYS A 117 -1.63 -14.13 -17.25
N SER A 118 -2.42 -14.20 -16.19
CA SER A 118 -3.89 -14.17 -16.22
C SER A 118 -4.46 -12.76 -16.03
N HIS A 119 -3.60 -11.76 -15.78
CA HIS A 119 -4.03 -10.38 -15.55
C HIS A 119 -4.61 -9.75 -16.82
N PRO A 120 -5.70 -8.96 -16.75
CA PRO A 120 -6.30 -8.31 -17.92
C PRO A 120 -5.30 -7.48 -18.74
N GLU A 121 -4.38 -6.79 -18.05
CA GLU A 121 -3.35 -5.95 -18.66
C GLU A 121 -2.07 -6.73 -19.08
N PHE A 122 -2.09 -8.07 -19.06
CA PHE A 122 -0.88 -8.86 -19.35
C PHE A 122 -0.27 -8.54 -20.72
N LYS A 123 -1.11 -8.29 -21.74
CA LYS A 123 -0.63 -7.92 -23.07
C LYS A 123 0.11 -6.59 -23.03
N THR A 124 -0.45 -5.57 -22.40
CA THR A 124 0.16 -4.25 -22.23
C THR A 124 1.48 -4.34 -21.45
N ILE A 125 1.50 -5.13 -20.37
CA ILE A 125 2.70 -5.37 -19.55
C ILE A 125 3.80 -6.03 -20.39
N LYS A 126 3.45 -7.04 -21.18
CA LYS A 126 4.40 -7.74 -22.04
C LYS A 126 4.96 -6.82 -23.12
N GLU A 127 4.13 -6.05 -23.82
CA GLU A 127 4.56 -5.10 -24.84
C GLU A 127 5.48 -4.02 -24.25
N TYR A 128 5.19 -3.54 -23.04
CA TYR A 128 6.03 -2.58 -22.32
C TYR A 128 7.37 -3.20 -21.92
N SER A 129 7.36 -4.43 -21.41
CA SER A 129 8.58 -5.20 -21.10
C SER A 129 9.46 -5.41 -22.33
N ASP A 130 8.86 -5.79 -23.46
CA ASP A 130 9.56 -5.98 -24.73
C ASP A 130 10.20 -4.67 -25.23
N PHE A 131 9.55 -3.52 -24.98
CA PHE A 131 10.05 -2.19 -25.33
C PHE A 131 11.17 -1.70 -24.39
N SER A 132 10.97 -1.82 -23.08
CA SER A 132 11.93 -1.33 -22.07
C SER A 132 13.14 -2.25 -21.89
N GLY A 133 13.01 -3.52 -22.25
CA GLY A 133 13.99 -4.58 -21.97
C GLY A 133 13.97 -5.06 -20.53
N GLU A 134 13.03 -4.59 -19.71
CA GLU A 134 12.88 -4.97 -18.30
C GLU A 134 11.79 -6.04 -18.14
N VAL A 135 12.12 -7.15 -17.47
CA VAL A 135 11.17 -8.23 -17.16
C VAL A 135 10.50 -7.91 -15.82
N PRO A 136 9.15 -7.95 -15.75
CA PRO A 136 8.45 -7.76 -14.49
C PRO A 136 8.90 -8.75 -13.41
N GLU A 137 9.22 -8.24 -12.23
CA GLU A 137 9.57 -9.03 -11.06
C GLU A 137 8.54 -8.84 -9.94
N ILE A 138 8.47 -9.79 -9.01
CA ILE A 138 7.64 -9.70 -7.82
C ILE A 138 8.15 -8.54 -6.93
N THR A 139 7.23 -7.70 -6.44
CA THR A 139 7.57 -6.51 -5.66
C THR A 139 7.41 -6.72 -4.16
N GLU A 140 8.19 -5.97 -3.35
CA GLU A 140 8.00 -5.85 -1.90
C GLU A 140 6.82 -4.95 -1.52
N ASN A 141 6.22 -4.24 -2.48
CA ASN A 141 5.06 -3.39 -2.27
C ASN A 141 3.77 -4.22 -2.36
N PHE A 142 3.45 -4.95 -1.32
CA PHE A 142 2.31 -5.86 -1.25
C PHE A 142 1.52 -5.73 0.06
N TYR A 143 0.26 -6.14 0.02
CA TYR A 143 -0.56 -6.32 1.22
C TYR A 143 -1.40 -7.59 1.14
N LEU A 144 -1.90 -8.03 2.30
CA LEU A 144 -2.76 -9.19 2.45
C LEU A 144 -4.19 -8.76 2.80
N ASP A 145 -5.15 -9.54 2.30
CA ASP A 145 -6.53 -9.54 2.79
C ASP A 145 -6.98 -10.96 3.13
N ASP A 146 -8.28 -11.18 3.34
CA ASP A 146 -8.87 -12.50 3.62
C ASP A 146 -8.88 -13.44 2.41
N LYS A 147 -8.58 -12.96 1.21
CA LYS A 147 -8.61 -13.69 -0.05
C LYS A 147 -7.21 -14.03 -0.59
N GLY A 148 -6.19 -13.22 -0.25
CA GLY A 148 -4.87 -13.44 -0.76
C GLY A 148 -3.88 -12.29 -0.61
N VAL A 149 -2.92 -12.23 -1.52
CA VAL A 149 -1.88 -11.21 -1.60
C VAL A 149 -2.12 -10.32 -2.81
N HIS A 150 -2.02 -9.03 -2.61
CA HIS A 150 -2.08 -7.99 -3.63
C HIS A 150 -0.69 -7.38 -3.82
N PHE A 151 -0.10 -7.53 -4.98
CA PHE A 151 1.17 -6.93 -5.37
C PHE A 151 0.92 -5.67 -6.19
N ILE A 152 1.35 -4.52 -5.68
CA ILE A 152 1.02 -3.20 -6.22
C ILE A 152 2.23 -2.63 -6.97
N TYR A 153 2.02 -2.31 -8.24
CA TYR A 153 3.02 -1.71 -9.12
C TYR A 153 2.64 -0.28 -9.46
N GLN A 154 3.62 0.60 -9.43
CA GLN A 154 3.46 2.01 -9.77
C GLN A 154 3.34 2.20 -11.28
N PRO A 155 2.78 3.34 -11.74
CA PRO A 155 2.91 3.74 -13.14
C PRO A 155 4.38 3.74 -13.59
N TYR A 156 4.64 3.24 -14.78
CA TYR A 156 5.97 3.01 -15.37
C TYR A 156 6.79 1.85 -14.79
N GLU A 157 6.36 1.19 -13.72
CA GLU A 157 7.13 0.09 -13.12
C GLU A 157 7.08 -1.18 -14.00
N ILE A 158 5.87 -1.57 -14.45
CA ILE A 158 5.70 -2.74 -15.33
C ILE A 158 4.79 -2.47 -16.54
N ALA A 159 4.27 -1.24 -16.68
CA ALA A 159 3.41 -0.83 -17.79
C ALA A 159 3.49 0.70 -18.00
N PRO A 160 3.05 1.24 -19.16
CA PRO A 160 3.02 2.68 -19.41
C PRO A 160 2.18 3.43 -18.39
N PHE A 161 2.47 4.72 -18.17
CA PHE A 161 1.75 5.61 -17.23
C PHE A 161 0.23 5.56 -17.39
N VAL A 162 -0.26 5.50 -18.62
CA VAL A 162 -1.69 5.50 -18.92
C VAL A 162 -2.44 4.30 -18.34
N THR A 163 -1.74 3.19 -18.07
CA THR A 163 -2.31 1.99 -17.43
C THR A 163 -2.57 2.24 -15.93
N GLY A 164 -1.87 3.21 -15.33
CA GLY A 164 -2.00 3.51 -13.91
C GLY A 164 -1.31 2.50 -13.01
N THR A 165 -1.79 2.42 -11.77
CA THR A 165 -1.33 1.43 -10.77
C THR A 165 -1.90 0.07 -11.10
N ILE A 166 -1.04 -0.97 -11.14
CA ILE A 166 -1.43 -2.36 -11.41
C ILE A 166 -1.45 -3.14 -10.11
N ASP A 167 -2.49 -3.94 -9.90
CA ASP A 167 -2.70 -4.84 -8.76
C ASP A 167 -2.69 -6.29 -9.23
N ILE A 168 -1.58 -7.00 -9.02
CA ILE A 168 -1.49 -8.44 -9.31
C ILE A 168 -1.97 -9.21 -8.08
N PHE A 169 -3.21 -9.68 -8.13
CA PHE A 169 -3.82 -10.45 -7.05
C PHE A 169 -3.48 -11.94 -7.15
N VAL A 170 -2.95 -12.49 -6.06
CA VAL A 170 -2.63 -13.91 -5.89
C VAL A 170 -3.57 -14.51 -4.85
N PRO A 171 -4.56 -15.34 -5.24
CA PRO A 171 -5.44 -15.99 -4.28
C PRO A 171 -4.66 -17.03 -3.47
N CYS A 172 -4.61 -16.85 -2.16
CA CYS A 172 -4.02 -17.81 -1.22
C CYS A 172 -4.57 -17.58 0.19
N LYS A 173 -4.55 -18.64 1.01
CA LYS A 173 -4.97 -18.55 2.42
C LYS A 173 -3.74 -18.37 3.28
N PHE A 174 -3.83 -17.43 4.21
CA PHE A 174 -2.84 -17.21 5.28
C PHE A 174 -3.47 -17.66 6.61
N GLU A 175 -2.86 -18.60 7.26
CA GLU A 175 -3.24 -19.03 8.61
C GLU A 175 -2.60 -18.16 9.69
#